data_3aa5a16d2a670377d11954a3c3c63a8e
#
_entry.id   3aa5a16d2a670377d11954a3c3c63a8e
#
_cell.length_a   1.000
_cell.length_b   1.000
_cell.length_c   1.000
_cell.angle_alpha   90.00
_cell.angle_beta   90.00
_cell.angle_gamma   90.00
#
_symmetry.space_group_name_H-M   'P 1'
#
loop_
_entity.id
_entity.type
_entity.pdbx_description
1 polymer ?
#
loop_
_entity_poly.entity_id
_entity_poly.type
_entity_poly.pdbx_seq_one_letter_code
_entity_poly.pdbx_strand_id
1 'polypeptide(L)'
;MFIFYRKPQKGFTPLERKKSNKFGRGLEPPINLLTGFTLVELLIAVAISGIILAAVYQMFTGQRKSYSVQNEIAEMQQRVRVSEHMMVREIRMAGYKVPDIDIGIDVPGTSFTNGEKEAFEETTSQSIAFTSDVDGDGTMETIRYSLKKNSLVREMWRWDVQKGKWKGSGGARALSEHIEHLQFSYWILADDEGLNNDRDDDGDLYADEEGELLFNDQPSKEEREYIRIVRLTLTAKNARPDHNYVHPLYGDHFRRITLTSSIKPRNMGL
;
A
#
# COMPACT_ATOMS: atom_id res chain seq x y z
N MET A 1 -12.04 -11.29 44.35
CA MET A 1 -13.24 -11.57 45.17
C MET A 1 -14.30 -10.55 44.76
N PHE A 2 -15.03 -10.81 43.69
CA PHE A 2 -16.09 -9.93 43.19
C PHE A 2 -17.44 -10.59 43.46
N ILE A 3 -18.24 -9.93 44.28
CA ILE A 3 -19.57 -10.39 44.70
C ILE A 3 -20.58 -9.88 43.67
N PHE A 4 -21.22 -10.84 42.96
CA PHE A 4 -22.34 -10.55 42.06
C PHE A 4 -23.65 -10.42 42.91
N TYR A 5 -24.23 -9.24 42.91
CA TYR A 5 -25.55 -8.97 43.48
C TYR A 5 -26.63 -9.33 42.46
N ARG A 6 -27.41 -10.36 42.75
CA ARG A 6 -28.53 -10.83 41.94
C ARG A 6 -29.82 -10.16 42.42
N LYS A 7 -30.47 -9.37 41.60
CA LYS A 7 -31.77 -8.73 41.85
C LYS A 7 -32.90 -9.78 41.70
N PRO A 8 -33.89 -9.83 42.63
CA PRO A 8 -35.00 -10.80 42.55
C PRO A 8 -36.03 -10.37 41.49
N GLN A 9 -36.48 -11.33 40.72
CA GLN A 9 -37.58 -11.18 39.78
C GLN A 9 -38.91 -11.16 40.52
N LYS A 10 -39.75 -10.17 40.25
CA LYS A 10 -41.12 -10.05 40.75
C LYS A 10 -42.01 -11.07 40.01
N GLY A 11 -42.74 -11.84 40.82
CA GLY A 11 -43.62 -12.88 40.35
C GLY A 11 -44.84 -12.36 39.56
N PHE A 12 -45.19 -13.15 38.58
CA PHE A 12 -46.41 -13.00 37.80
C PHE A 12 -47.61 -13.40 38.66
N THR A 13 -48.58 -12.51 38.86
CA THR A 13 -49.90 -12.82 39.39
C THR A 13 -50.85 -13.19 38.26
N PRO A 14 -51.60 -14.30 38.36
CA PRO A 14 -52.58 -14.67 37.32
C PRO A 14 -53.79 -13.73 37.41
N LEU A 15 -54.21 -13.22 36.26
CA LEU A 15 -55.42 -12.43 36.15
C LEU A 15 -56.66 -13.38 36.22
N GLU A 16 -57.50 -13.13 37.23
CA GLU A 16 -58.82 -13.79 37.38
C GLU A 16 -59.72 -13.48 36.18
N ARG A 17 -60.24 -14.55 35.59
CA ARG A 17 -61.21 -14.53 34.48
C ARG A 17 -62.61 -14.22 35.02
N LYS A 18 -63.03 -12.97 34.92
CA LYS A 18 -64.41 -12.54 35.25
C LYS A 18 -65.36 -12.99 34.13
N LYS A 19 -66.19 -14.01 34.43
CA LYS A 19 -67.33 -14.41 33.56
C LYS A 19 -68.38 -13.32 33.60
N SER A 20 -68.64 -12.65 32.49
CA SER A 20 -69.84 -11.85 32.27
C SER A 20 -70.69 -12.47 31.19
N ASN A 21 -71.72 -13.20 31.61
CA ASN A 21 -72.83 -13.55 30.71
C ASN A 21 -73.71 -12.31 30.54
N LYS A 22 -73.80 -11.79 29.31
CA LYS A 22 -74.98 -11.06 28.85
C LYS A 22 -75.32 -11.50 27.45
N PHE A 23 -76.45 -12.24 27.42
CA PHE A 23 -77.26 -12.41 26.23
C PHE A 23 -77.60 -11.08 25.60
N GLY A 24 -77.30 -10.85 24.34
CA GLY A 24 -77.67 -9.69 23.55
C GLY A 24 -77.62 -10.04 22.08
N ARG A 25 -78.78 -10.36 21.55
CA ARG A 25 -79.25 -10.34 20.16
C ARG A 25 -78.23 -10.04 19.07
N GLY A 26 -78.22 -10.93 18.12
CA GLY A 26 -77.49 -10.88 16.87
C GLY A 26 -77.44 -9.51 16.17
N LEU A 27 -76.22 -9.09 16.01
CA LEU A 27 -75.80 -8.34 14.85
C LEU A 27 -74.79 -9.23 14.16
N GLU A 28 -75.22 -9.82 13.09
CA GLU A 28 -74.30 -10.46 12.15
C GLU A 28 -73.24 -9.45 11.79
N PRO A 29 -71.94 -9.77 11.90
CA PRO A 29 -70.92 -8.86 11.42
C PRO A 29 -71.22 -8.63 9.92
N PRO A 30 -71.03 -7.38 9.43
CA PRO A 30 -71.17 -7.13 8.00
C PRO A 30 -70.27 -8.09 7.26
N ILE A 31 -70.86 -8.89 6.37
CA ILE A 31 -70.11 -9.71 5.45
C ILE A 31 -69.29 -8.74 4.67
N ASN A 32 -67.99 -8.63 5.02
CA ASN A 32 -67.02 -7.94 4.18
C ASN A 32 -67.05 -8.66 2.82
N LEU A 33 -67.81 -8.14 1.91
CA LEU A 33 -67.73 -8.48 0.50
C LEU A 33 -66.26 -8.31 0.12
N LEU A 34 -65.56 -9.45 0.01
CA LEU A 34 -64.26 -9.52 -0.63
C LEU A 34 -64.47 -9.05 -2.07
N THR A 35 -64.37 -7.73 -2.26
CA THR A 35 -64.34 -7.15 -3.59
C THR A 35 -63.06 -7.70 -4.25
N GLY A 36 -63.25 -8.64 -5.19
CA GLY A 36 -62.16 -9.17 -5.99
C GLY A 36 -61.50 -8.04 -6.78
N PHE A 37 -60.18 -8.10 -6.95
CA PHE A 37 -59.44 -7.16 -7.78
C PHE A 37 -59.98 -7.13 -9.20
N THR A 38 -60.14 -5.96 -9.75
CA THR A 38 -60.46 -5.80 -11.16
C THR A 38 -59.23 -6.06 -12.02
N LEU A 39 -59.42 -6.52 -13.23
CA LEU A 39 -58.35 -6.78 -14.20
C LEU A 39 -57.55 -5.46 -14.48
N VAL A 40 -58.22 -4.33 -14.45
CA VAL A 40 -57.61 -3.01 -14.65
C VAL A 40 -56.69 -2.63 -13.49
N GLU A 41 -57.07 -2.86 -12.24
CA GLU A 41 -56.22 -2.63 -11.06
C GLU A 41 -54.95 -3.54 -11.11
N LEU A 42 -55.10 -4.78 -11.55
CA LEU A 42 -53.93 -5.65 -11.72
C LEU A 42 -52.99 -5.13 -12.79
N LEU A 43 -53.50 -4.65 -13.94
CA LEU A 43 -52.70 -4.07 -15.01
C LEU A 43 -51.93 -2.85 -14.55
N ILE A 44 -52.62 -1.93 -13.82
CA ILE A 44 -52.01 -0.72 -13.29
C ILE A 44 -50.92 -1.08 -12.26
N ALA A 45 -51.21 -2.04 -11.35
CA ALA A 45 -50.23 -2.47 -10.35
C ALA A 45 -48.96 -3.06 -10.98
N VAL A 46 -49.13 -3.90 -12.04
CA VAL A 46 -47.99 -4.47 -12.80
C VAL A 46 -47.20 -3.36 -13.53
N ALA A 47 -47.87 -2.41 -14.15
CA ALA A 47 -47.24 -1.30 -14.84
C ALA A 47 -46.37 -0.45 -13.87
N ILE A 48 -46.95 -0.05 -12.72
CA ILE A 48 -46.23 0.72 -11.68
C ILE A 48 -45.06 -0.12 -11.12
N SER A 49 -45.29 -1.37 -10.83
CA SER A 49 -44.24 -2.28 -10.35
C SER A 49 -43.08 -2.40 -11.33
N GLY A 50 -43.35 -2.46 -12.63
CA GLY A 50 -42.36 -2.47 -13.70
C GLY A 50 -41.48 -1.20 -13.71
N ILE A 51 -42.09 -0.03 -13.55
CA ILE A 51 -41.34 1.25 -13.48
C ILE A 51 -40.47 1.29 -12.23
N ILE A 52 -40.98 0.87 -11.07
CA ILE A 52 -40.19 0.82 -9.82
C ILE A 52 -39.02 -0.15 -9.94
N LEU A 53 -39.25 -1.34 -10.49
CA LEU A 53 -38.18 -2.32 -10.69
C LEU A 53 -37.09 -1.80 -11.64
N ALA A 54 -37.49 -1.11 -12.72
CA ALA A 54 -36.52 -0.48 -13.63
C ALA A 54 -35.66 0.58 -12.93
N ALA A 55 -36.26 1.43 -12.10
CA ALA A 55 -35.55 2.43 -11.31
C ALA A 55 -34.59 1.80 -10.28
N VAL A 56 -35.04 0.77 -9.56
CA VAL A 56 -34.21 0.02 -8.61
C VAL A 56 -33.04 -0.67 -9.32
N TYR A 57 -33.29 -1.26 -10.49
CA TYR A 57 -32.24 -1.89 -11.28
C TYR A 57 -31.15 -0.90 -11.73
N GLN A 58 -31.54 0.30 -12.21
CA GLN A 58 -30.59 1.35 -12.58
C GLN A 58 -29.76 1.81 -11.36
N MET A 59 -30.40 2.01 -10.22
CA MET A 59 -29.69 2.35 -8.99
C MET A 59 -28.69 1.27 -8.57
N PHE A 60 -29.09 0.02 -8.63
CA PHE A 60 -28.25 -1.11 -8.27
C PHE A 60 -27.02 -1.26 -9.18
N THR A 61 -27.21 -1.11 -10.51
CA THR A 61 -26.10 -1.16 -11.46
C THR A 61 -25.13 -0.01 -11.27
N GLY A 62 -25.62 1.20 -10.97
CA GLY A 62 -24.79 2.35 -10.61
C GLY A 62 -23.97 2.13 -9.34
N GLN A 63 -24.59 1.59 -8.30
CA GLN A 63 -23.90 1.25 -7.04
C GLN A 63 -22.80 0.18 -7.26
N ARG A 64 -23.09 -0.88 -8.00
CA ARG A 64 -22.10 -1.93 -8.32
C ARG A 64 -20.86 -1.35 -8.99
N LYS A 65 -21.05 -0.45 -9.95
CA LYS A 65 -19.93 0.22 -10.64
C LYS A 65 -19.10 1.06 -9.66
N SER A 66 -19.76 1.82 -8.79
CA SER A 66 -19.08 2.62 -7.76
C SER A 66 -18.28 1.74 -6.78
N TYR A 67 -18.84 0.63 -6.31
CA TYR A 67 -18.13 -0.33 -5.46
C TYR A 67 -16.91 -0.93 -6.15
N SER A 68 -17.02 -1.30 -7.42
CA SER A 68 -15.88 -1.85 -8.18
C SER A 68 -14.71 -0.86 -8.24
N VAL A 69 -14.98 0.40 -8.55
CA VAL A 69 -13.96 1.46 -8.60
C VAL A 69 -13.33 1.69 -7.22
N GLN A 70 -14.14 1.74 -6.15
CA GLN A 70 -13.63 1.91 -4.79
C GLN A 70 -12.72 0.75 -4.36
N ASN A 71 -13.09 -0.49 -4.68
CA ASN A 71 -12.28 -1.66 -4.40
C ASN A 71 -10.94 -1.61 -5.15
N GLU A 72 -10.95 -1.28 -6.44
CA GLU A 72 -9.71 -1.14 -7.23
C GLU A 72 -8.77 -0.09 -6.63
N ILE A 73 -9.31 1.05 -6.17
CA ILE A 73 -8.52 2.10 -5.50
C ILE A 73 -7.95 1.59 -4.18
N ALA A 74 -8.77 0.92 -3.37
CA ALA A 74 -8.34 0.38 -2.08
C ALA A 74 -7.23 -0.68 -2.26
N GLU A 75 -7.38 -1.59 -3.22
CA GLU A 75 -6.36 -2.59 -3.56
C GLU A 75 -5.07 -1.94 -4.06
N MET A 76 -5.17 -0.93 -4.92
CA MET A 76 -4.01 -0.17 -5.39
C MET A 76 -3.28 0.47 -4.21
N GLN A 77 -4.01 1.17 -3.32
CA GLN A 77 -3.45 1.82 -2.14
C GLN A 77 -2.76 0.81 -1.21
N GLN A 78 -3.38 -0.33 -0.98
CA GLN A 78 -2.82 -1.37 -0.12
C GLN A 78 -1.53 -1.96 -0.71
N ARG A 79 -1.53 -2.30 -2.00
CA ARG A 79 -0.35 -2.85 -2.69
C ARG A 79 0.84 -1.89 -2.65
N VAL A 80 0.59 -0.61 -2.95
CA VAL A 80 1.66 0.40 -2.95
C VAL A 80 2.23 0.60 -1.54
N ARG A 81 1.37 0.70 -0.51
CA ARG A 81 1.81 0.83 0.88
C ARG A 81 2.63 -0.36 1.37
N VAL A 82 2.19 -1.58 1.05
CA VAL A 82 2.94 -2.79 1.43
C VAL A 82 4.32 -2.80 0.77
N SER A 83 4.38 -2.46 -0.51
CA SER A 83 5.66 -2.38 -1.25
C SER A 83 6.56 -1.30 -0.69
N GLU A 84 6.02 -0.12 -0.43
CA GLU A 84 6.74 1.01 0.16
C GLU A 84 7.28 0.66 1.56
N HIS A 85 6.46 0.09 2.43
CA HIS A 85 6.89 -0.35 3.77
C HIS A 85 8.00 -1.39 3.72
N MET A 86 7.93 -2.34 2.77
CA MET A 86 8.99 -3.33 2.59
C MET A 86 10.29 -2.66 2.16
N MET A 87 10.25 -1.79 1.16
CA MET A 87 11.42 -1.05 0.68
C MET A 87 12.03 -0.17 1.79
N VAL A 88 11.20 0.59 2.50
CA VAL A 88 11.65 1.44 3.62
C VAL A 88 12.36 0.63 4.70
N ARG A 89 11.79 -0.52 5.08
CA ARG A 89 12.40 -1.39 6.08
C ARG A 89 13.75 -1.94 5.63
N GLU A 90 13.83 -2.43 4.40
CA GLU A 90 15.04 -3.06 3.88
C GLU A 90 16.13 -2.02 3.59
N ILE A 91 15.80 -0.87 3.00
CA ILE A 91 16.77 0.22 2.75
C ILE A 91 17.33 0.76 4.09
N ARG A 92 16.53 0.80 5.16
CA ARG A 92 17.05 1.18 6.49
C ARG A 92 18.13 0.25 7.02
N MET A 93 18.15 -0.99 6.58
CA MET A 93 19.15 -1.97 6.98
C MET A 93 20.40 -1.92 6.10
N ALA A 94 20.40 -1.13 5.02
CA ALA A 94 21.57 -1.00 4.14
C ALA A 94 22.85 -0.74 4.95
N GLY A 95 23.93 -1.45 4.58
CA GLY A 95 25.22 -1.37 5.27
C GLY A 95 25.32 -2.16 6.57
N TYR A 96 24.26 -2.82 7.04
CA TYR A 96 24.39 -3.73 8.18
C TYR A 96 25.18 -4.96 7.75
N LYS A 97 26.35 -5.15 8.36
CA LYS A 97 27.26 -6.27 8.08
C LYS A 97 27.27 -7.24 9.25
N VAL A 98 27.25 -8.51 8.93
CA VAL A 98 27.52 -9.54 9.93
C VAL A 98 29.01 -9.49 10.27
N PRO A 99 29.39 -9.41 11.55
CA PRO A 99 30.80 -9.46 11.95
C PRO A 99 31.48 -10.73 11.39
N ASP A 100 32.73 -10.59 10.97
CA ASP A 100 33.63 -11.71 10.54
C ASP A 100 33.22 -12.38 9.20
N ILE A 101 32.32 -11.83 8.42
CA ILE A 101 32.06 -12.31 7.06
C ILE A 101 32.78 -11.42 6.05
N ASP A 102 33.81 -11.99 5.41
CA ASP A 102 34.43 -11.40 4.23
C ASP A 102 33.58 -11.72 3.00
N ILE A 103 32.97 -10.69 2.42
CA ILE A 103 32.06 -10.83 1.28
C ILE A 103 32.89 -10.69 0.01
N GLY A 104 32.93 -11.73 -0.81
CA GLY A 104 33.63 -11.67 -2.11
C GLY A 104 32.94 -10.78 -3.15
N ILE A 105 33.70 -10.42 -4.11
CA ILE A 105 33.68 -9.19 -4.86
C ILE A 105 32.55 -9.05 -5.87
N ASP A 106 31.97 -10.04 -6.49
CA ASP A 106 31.06 -9.82 -7.62
C ASP A 106 29.72 -10.56 -7.47
N VAL A 107 28.61 -9.83 -7.57
CA VAL A 107 27.28 -10.44 -7.69
C VAL A 107 27.06 -10.88 -9.14
N PRO A 108 26.96 -12.19 -9.44
CA PRO A 108 26.86 -12.68 -10.82
C PRO A 108 25.61 -12.16 -11.54
N GLY A 109 25.79 -11.67 -12.75
CA GLY A 109 24.70 -11.18 -13.59
C GLY A 109 24.26 -9.76 -13.29
N THR A 110 25.00 -9.06 -12.46
CA THR A 110 24.85 -7.63 -12.19
C THR A 110 26.16 -6.91 -12.56
N SER A 111 26.09 -5.60 -12.81
CA SER A 111 27.28 -4.76 -12.95
C SER A 111 27.84 -4.30 -11.60
N PHE A 112 27.40 -4.94 -10.52
CA PHE A 112 27.82 -4.60 -9.16
C PHE A 112 29.19 -5.19 -8.89
N THR A 113 30.16 -4.32 -8.71
CA THR A 113 31.44 -4.69 -8.11
C THR A 113 31.29 -4.45 -6.61
N ASN A 114 31.35 -5.50 -5.83
CA ASN A 114 31.30 -5.40 -4.39
C ASN A 114 32.63 -4.83 -3.89
N GLY A 115 32.69 -3.51 -3.85
CA GLY A 115 33.84 -2.80 -3.29
C GLY A 115 33.71 -2.73 -1.78
N GLU A 116 34.65 -3.18 -1.16
CA GLU A 116 35.13 -3.28 0.22
C GLU A 116 34.32 -2.66 1.38
N LYS A 117 33.39 -1.71 1.23
CA LYS A 117 32.67 -1.10 2.38
C LYS A 117 31.33 -0.45 2.04
N GLU A 118 30.92 -0.45 0.79
CA GLU A 118 29.74 0.32 0.40
C GLU A 118 28.43 -0.36 0.85
N ALA A 119 27.58 0.42 1.49
CA ALA A 119 26.22 -0.04 1.84
C ALA A 119 25.35 -0.14 0.60
N PHE A 120 25.60 0.71 -0.39
CA PHE A 120 24.87 0.78 -1.64
C PHE A 120 25.75 0.33 -2.82
N GLU A 121 25.25 -0.64 -3.58
CA GLU A 121 25.89 -1.19 -4.78
C GLU A 121 25.46 -0.46 -6.06
N GLU A 122 24.23 0.05 -6.09
CA GLU A 122 23.66 0.82 -7.19
C GLU A 122 22.77 1.93 -6.65
N THR A 123 22.97 3.14 -7.17
CA THR A 123 22.21 4.33 -6.80
C THR A 123 21.87 5.10 -8.07
N THR A 124 20.70 4.82 -8.63
CA THR A 124 20.18 5.57 -9.78
C THR A 124 18.82 6.16 -9.42
N SER A 125 18.31 7.05 -10.26
CA SER A 125 16.97 7.59 -10.06
C SER A 125 15.85 6.55 -10.18
N GLN A 126 16.09 5.37 -10.79
CA GLN A 126 15.05 4.35 -11.02
C GLN A 126 15.38 2.98 -10.44
N SER A 127 16.56 2.83 -9.86
CA SER A 127 16.95 1.59 -9.20
C SER A 127 17.90 1.86 -8.04
N ILE A 128 17.80 1.01 -7.03
CA ILE A 128 18.69 1.02 -5.88
C ILE A 128 19.07 -0.43 -5.55
N ALA A 129 20.34 -0.66 -5.30
CA ALA A 129 20.82 -1.94 -4.77
C ALA A 129 21.70 -1.72 -3.55
N PHE A 130 21.57 -2.57 -2.57
CA PHE A 130 22.31 -2.50 -1.31
C PHE A 130 22.53 -3.89 -0.73
N THR A 131 23.55 -4.02 0.10
CA THR A 131 23.93 -5.25 0.76
C THR A 131 23.70 -5.14 2.27
N SER A 132 23.06 -6.17 2.84
CA SER A 132 22.72 -6.24 4.26
C SER A 132 22.32 -7.67 4.65
N ASP A 133 22.43 -8.02 5.93
CA ASP A 133 21.68 -9.14 6.52
C ASP A 133 20.26 -8.65 6.84
N VAL A 134 19.31 -8.89 5.92
CA VAL A 134 17.96 -8.32 5.98
C VAL A 134 17.02 -9.12 6.86
N ASP A 135 17.21 -10.42 6.94
CA ASP A 135 16.37 -11.32 7.72
C ASP A 135 16.98 -11.70 9.10
N GLY A 136 18.23 -11.31 9.36
CA GLY A 136 18.92 -11.52 10.63
C GLY A 136 19.38 -12.97 10.84
N ASP A 137 19.57 -13.72 9.75
CA ASP A 137 19.99 -15.12 9.81
C ASP A 137 21.53 -15.29 9.82
N GLY A 138 22.26 -14.19 9.78
CA GLY A 138 23.71 -14.16 9.73
C GLY A 138 24.29 -14.36 8.33
N THR A 139 23.46 -14.28 7.30
CA THR A 139 23.88 -14.37 5.90
C THR A 139 23.69 -13.03 5.24
N MET A 140 24.65 -12.61 4.41
CA MET A 140 24.53 -11.35 3.68
C MET A 140 23.70 -11.52 2.42
N GLU A 141 22.76 -10.60 2.20
CA GLU A 141 21.98 -10.48 0.97
C GLU A 141 22.28 -9.18 0.26
N THR A 142 22.35 -9.24 -1.09
CA THR A 142 22.24 -8.06 -1.94
C THR A 142 20.83 -7.99 -2.48
N ILE A 143 20.16 -6.86 -2.28
CA ILE A 143 18.80 -6.60 -2.73
C ILE A 143 18.82 -5.48 -3.73
N ARG A 144 18.12 -5.66 -4.84
CA ARG A 144 17.88 -4.63 -5.85
C ARG A 144 16.41 -4.39 -6.04
N TYR A 145 16.03 -3.13 -6.00
CA TYR A 145 14.72 -2.63 -6.42
C TYR A 145 14.81 -1.89 -7.75
N SER A 146 13.93 -2.21 -8.67
CA SER A 146 13.88 -1.55 -9.99
C SER A 146 12.48 -1.59 -10.58
N LEU A 147 12.21 -0.70 -11.54
CA LEU A 147 10.96 -0.71 -12.30
C LEU A 147 11.16 -1.48 -13.60
N LYS A 148 10.40 -2.57 -13.81
CA LYS A 148 10.42 -3.35 -15.06
C LYS A 148 8.99 -3.51 -15.60
N LYS A 149 8.70 -3.01 -16.80
CA LYS A 149 7.39 -3.15 -17.47
C LYS A 149 6.21 -2.77 -16.56
N ASN A 150 6.25 -1.61 -15.95
CA ASN A 150 5.23 -1.11 -15.00
C ASN A 150 5.02 -1.99 -13.76
N SER A 151 6.01 -2.78 -13.39
CA SER A 151 6.02 -3.56 -12.17
C SER A 151 7.23 -3.21 -11.34
N LEU A 152 7.01 -2.98 -10.05
CA LEU A 152 8.09 -2.88 -9.07
C LEU A 152 8.65 -4.28 -8.85
N VAL A 153 9.93 -4.45 -9.12
CA VAL A 153 10.61 -5.74 -9.05
C VAL A 153 11.66 -5.71 -7.95
N ARG A 154 11.70 -6.77 -7.17
CA ARG A 154 12.72 -7.05 -6.17
C ARG A 154 13.54 -8.25 -6.64
N GLU A 155 14.84 -8.06 -6.74
CA GLU A 155 15.83 -9.10 -7.00
C GLU A 155 16.67 -9.31 -5.73
N MET A 156 17.07 -10.53 -5.44
CA MET A 156 17.86 -10.84 -4.26
C MET A 156 18.93 -11.87 -4.59
N TRP A 157 20.13 -11.64 -4.08
CA TRP A 157 21.25 -12.57 -4.11
C TRP A 157 21.72 -12.79 -2.68
N ARG A 158 22.05 -14.03 -2.35
CA ARG A 158 22.54 -14.44 -1.02
C ARG A 158 23.99 -14.89 -1.12
N TRP A 159 24.80 -14.48 -0.17
CA TRP A 159 26.19 -14.91 -0.08
C TRP A 159 26.28 -16.34 0.44
N ASP A 160 26.92 -17.25 -0.33
CA ASP A 160 27.20 -18.61 0.08
C ASP A 160 28.63 -18.65 0.67
N VAL A 161 28.73 -18.60 1.99
CA VAL A 161 29.99 -18.57 2.73
C VAL A 161 30.87 -19.78 2.41
N GLN A 162 30.26 -20.98 2.22
CA GLN A 162 31.02 -22.21 1.95
C GLN A 162 31.64 -22.20 0.56
N LYS A 163 31.02 -21.55 -0.38
CA LYS A 163 31.47 -21.48 -1.78
C LYS A 163 32.16 -20.16 -2.14
N GLY A 164 32.16 -19.19 -1.22
CA GLY A 164 32.73 -17.89 -1.47
C GLY A 164 32.12 -17.16 -2.69
N LYS A 165 30.80 -17.28 -2.91
CA LYS A 165 30.14 -16.69 -4.06
C LYS A 165 28.67 -16.33 -3.82
N TRP A 166 28.19 -15.37 -4.57
CA TRP A 166 26.79 -15.01 -4.58
C TRP A 166 25.93 -16.05 -5.31
N LYS A 167 24.77 -16.32 -4.75
CA LYS A 167 23.75 -17.18 -5.34
C LYS A 167 22.44 -16.41 -5.49
N GLY A 168 21.90 -16.33 -6.69
CA GLY A 168 20.58 -15.74 -6.93
C GLY A 168 19.48 -16.50 -6.19
N SER A 169 18.69 -15.81 -5.39
CA SER A 169 17.58 -16.40 -4.63
C SER A 169 16.28 -16.21 -5.39
N GLY A 170 16.02 -17.07 -6.39
CA GLY A 170 14.71 -17.19 -7.04
C GLY A 170 14.37 -16.17 -8.13
N GLY A 171 15.35 -15.38 -8.58
CA GLY A 171 15.14 -14.43 -9.69
C GLY A 171 14.34 -13.18 -9.33
N ALA A 172 13.96 -12.42 -10.35
CA ALA A 172 13.18 -11.19 -10.22
C ALA A 172 11.74 -11.49 -9.78
N ARG A 173 11.31 -10.94 -8.66
CA ARG A 173 9.92 -11.04 -8.16
C ARG A 173 9.21 -9.71 -8.29
N ALA A 174 8.08 -9.69 -8.98
CA ALA A 174 7.20 -8.52 -8.97
C ALA A 174 6.56 -8.38 -7.58
N LEU A 175 6.77 -7.25 -6.94
CA LEU A 175 6.16 -6.89 -5.66
C LEU A 175 4.83 -6.19 -5.86
N SER A 176 4.75 -5.33 -6.86
CA SER A 176 3.54 -4.59 -7.19
C SER A 176 3.48 -4.35 -8.69
N GLU A 177 2.31 -4.57 -9.25
CA GLU A 177 2.00 -4.25 -10.64
C GLU A 177 1.37 -2.85 -10.74
N HIS A 178 1.30 -2.32 -11.97
CA HIS A 178 0.72 -1.01 -12.29
C HIS A 178 1.44 0.16 -11.59
N ILE A 179 2.75 0.01 -11.38
CA ILE A 179 3.62 1.09 -10.95
C ILE A 179 4.03 1.88 -12.18
N GLU A 180 3.69 3.16 -12.21
CA GLU A 180 3.98 4.05 -13.33
C GLU A 180 5.34 4.74 -13.16
N HIS A 181 5.66 5.17 -11.92
CA HIS A 181 6.93 5.80 -11.60
C HIS A 181 7.51 5.22 -10.31
N LEU A 182 8.80 4.97 -10.37
CA LEU A 182 9.67 4.71 -9.24
C LEU A 182 10.81 5.70 -9.34
N GLN A 183 11.03 6.47 -8.29
CA GLN A 183 12.11 7.43 -8.25
C GLN A 183 12.80 7.38 -6.90
N PHE A 184 14.12 7.32 -6.95
CA PHE A 184 15.01 7.52 -5.81
C PHE A 184 15.71 8.87 -5.96
N SER A 185 15.93 9.52 -4.84
CA SER A 185 16.74 10.71 -4.73
C SER A 185 17.55 10.61 -3.44
N TYR A 186 18.74 11.13 -3.44
CA TYR A 186 19.70 10.92 -2.37
C TYR A 186 20.15 12.26 -1.82
N TRP A 187 20.40 12.31 -0.52
CA TRP A 187 21.10 13.38 0.15
C TRP A 187 22.37 12.79 0.71
N ILE A 188 23.46 13.34 0.29
CA ILE A 188 24.83 12.98 0.69
C ILE A 188 25.39 14.04 1.61
N LEU A 189 26.20 13.63 2.57
CA LEU A 189 26.88 14.56 3.46
C LEU A 189 28.06 15.17 2.71
N ALA A 190 28.15 16.51 2.69
CA ALA A 190 29.32 17.19 2.17
C ALA A 190 30.55 16.87 3.03
N ASP A 191 31.66 16.56 2.40
CA ASP A 191 32.95 16.35 3.06
C ASP A 191 33.93 17.46 2.68
N ASP A 192 35.05 17.59 3.44
CA ASP A 192 36.10 18.57 3.22
C ASP A 192 36.85 18.39 1.88
N GLU A 193 36.65 17.27 1.16
CA GLU A 193 37.51 16.90 0.03
C GLU A 193 36.88 17.12 -1.36
N GLY A 194 35.67 17.74 -1.47
CA GLY A 194 35.18 18.15 -2.77
C GLY A 194 33.82 17.69 -3.24
N LEU A 195 32.99 17.17 -2.38
CA LEU A 195 31.55 17.01 -2.65
C LEU A 195 30.86 18.39 -2.49
N ASN A 196 31.10 19.24 -3.46
CA ASN A 196 30.67 20.64 -3.46
C ASN A 196 29.89 20.87 -4.77
N ASN A 197 28.67 21.37 -4.70
CA ASN A 197 27.87 21.75 -5.85
C ASN A 197 27.60 23.28 -5.93
N ASP A 198 28.26 24.08 -5.08
CA ASP A 198 28.09 25.53 -4.97
C ASP A 198 26.62 25.98 -4.74
N ARG A 199 25.85 25.17 -4.03
CA ARG A 199 24.43 25.41 -3.80
C ARG A 199 24.04 25.20 -2.35
N ASP A 200 23.23 26.10 -1.81
CA ASP A 200 22.54 25.94 -0.52
C ASP A 200 21.40 24.89 -0.67
N ASP A 201 21.66 23.63 -0.28
CA ASP A 201 20.73 22.52 -0.42
C ASP A 201 19.89 22.30 0.85
N ASP A 202 20.28 22.85 2.01
CA ASP A 202 19.53 22.77 3.27
C ASP A 202 18.74 24.06 3.59
N GLY A 203 19.03 25.16 2.92
CA GLY A 203 18.30 26.42 2.99
C GLY A 203 18.75 27.36 4.08
N ASP A 204 19.99 27.23 4.57
CA ASP A 204 20.55 28.10 5.62
C ASP A 204 21.26 29.38 5.11
N LEU A 205 21.34 29.56 3.78
CA LEU A 205 21.94 30.66 3.04
C LEU A 205 23.47 30.56 2.85
N TYR A 206 24.09 29.48 3.24
CA TYR A 206 25.48 29.19 2.95
C TYR A 206 25.54 28.03 1.95
N ALA A 207 26.41 28.08 1.00
CA ALA A 207 26.63 27.04 0.02
C ALA A 207 27.76 26.11 0.48
N ASP A 208 27.50 24.80 0.48
CA ASP A 208 28.51 23.76 0.66
C ASP A 208 29.35 23.84 1.95
N GLU A 209 28.68 23.94 3.10
CA GLU A 209 29.33 23.85 4.39
C GLU A 209 29.66 22.39 4.77
N GLU A 210 30.69 22.20 5.60
CA GLU A 210 30.99 20.91 6.21
C GLU A 210 29.75 20.41 6.99
N GLY A 211 29.27 19.23 6.62
CA GLY A 211 28.06 18.63 7.22
C GLY A 211 26.74 18.97 6.51
N GLU A 212 26.77 19.81 5.47
CA GLU A 212 25.60 20.06 4.63
C GLU A 212 25.13 18.79 3.89
N LEU A 213 23.83 18.71 3.65
CA LEU A 213 23.22 17.62 2.90
C LEU A 213 23.00 18.02 1.44
N LEU A 214 23.87 17.56 0.57
CA LEU A 214 23.81 17.82 -0.86
C LEU A 214 22.81 16.89 -1.55
N PHE A 215 21.95 17.47 -2.40
CA PHE A 215 21.04 16.70 -3.22
C PHE A 215 21.74 16.08 -4.44
N ASN A 216 21.59 14.77 -4.62
CA ASN A 216 22.06 14.07 -5.82
C ASN A 216 21.04 12.99 -6.21
N ASP A 217 20.68 12.90 -7.48
CA ASP A 217 19.74 11.89 -7.98
C ASP A 217 20.46 10.63 -8.53
N GLN A 218 21.78 10.70 -8.70
CA GLN A 218 22.62 9.59 -9.19
C GLN A 218 24.04 9.66 -8.57
N PRO A 219 24.18 9.42 -7.26
CA PRO A 219 25.48 9.42 -6.61
C PRO A 219 26.47 8.49 -7.30
N SER A 220 27.69 8.99 -7.53
CA SER A 220 28.80 8.20 -8.01
C SER A 220 29.19 7.10 -7.02
N LYS A 221 30.10 6.22 -7.41
CA LYS A 221 30.52 5.14 -6.53
C LYS A 221 31.14 5.69 -5.24
N GLU A 222 31.96 6.70 -5.37
CA GLU A 222 32.69 7.36 -4.29
C GLU A 222 31.75 8.09 -3.32
N GLU A 223 30.66 8.66 -3.84
CA GLU A 223 29.67 9.41 -3.05
C GLU A 223 28.68 8.53 -2.26
N ARG A 224 28.58 7.24 -2.58
CA ARG A 224 27.61 6.32 -1.94
C ARG A 224 27.82 6.15 -0.44
N GLU A 225 29.04 6.22 0.05
CA GLU A 225 29.35 6.12 1.47
C GLU A 225 28.86 7.33 2.28
N TYR A 226 28.67 8.47 1.61
CA TYR A 226 28.19 9.71 2.21
C TYR A 226 26.65 9.85 2.18
N ILE A 227 25.92 8.92 1.60
CA ILE A 227 24.44 8.95 1.58
C ILE A 227 23.91 8.91 3.02
N ARG A 228 23.11 9.89 3.40
CA ARG A 228 22.44 9.99 4.70
C ARG A 228 20.94 9.84 4.61
N ILE A 229 20.35 10.26 3.50
CA ILE A 229 18.90 10.14 3.26
C ILE A 229 18.66 9.61 1.87
N VAL A 230 17.78 8.63 1.77
CA VAL A 230 17.21 8.13 0.51
C VAL A 230 15.75 8.52 0.50
N ARG A 231 15.32 9.33 -0.47
CA ARG A 231 13.90 9.59 -0.71
C ARG A 231 13.39 8.65 -1.79
N LEU A 232 12.38 7.90 -1.44
CA LEU A 232 11.63 7.03 -2.34
C LEU A 232 10.33 7.71 -2.74
N THR A 233 10.07 7.83 -4.03
CA THR A 233 8.76 8.23 -4.58
C THR A 233 8.22 7.11 -5.46
N LEU A 234 7.02 6.67 -5.14
CA LEU A 234 6.36 5.56 -5.81
C LEU A 234 4.97 6.01 -6.29
N THR A 235 4.73 5.97 -7.61
CA THR A 235 3.43 6.31 -8.20
C THR A 235 2.83 5.07 -8.85
N ALA A 236 1.64 4.70 -8.39
CA ALA A 236 0.84 3.64 -8.99
C ALA A 236 -0.40 4.19 -9.64
N LYS A 237 -0.92 3.44 -10.61
CA LYS A 237 -2.21 3.69 -11.24
C LYS A 237 -3.13 2.47 -11.13
N ASN A 238 -4.44 2.66 -11.26
CA ASN A 238 -5.38 1.55 -11.32
C ASN A 238 -5.18 0.72 -12.59
N ALA A 239 -5.58 -0.56 -12.53
CA ALA A 239 -5.40 -1.51 -13.63
C ALA A 239 -6.27 -1.18 -14.85
N ARG A 240 -7.46 -0.61 -14.60
CA ARG A 240 -8.46 -0.31 -15.62
C ARG A 240 -8.82 1.16 -15.63
N PRO A 241 -9.07 1.77 -16.80
CA PRO A 241 -9.52 3.15 -16.87
C PRO A 241 -10.92 3.31 -16.27
N ASP A 242 -11.12 4.37 -15.50
CA ASP A 242 -12.44 4.81 -15.03
C ASP A 242 -13.00 5.84 -16.00
N HIS A 243 -13.88 5.43 -16.91
CA HIS A 243 -14.46 6.31 -17.93
C HIS A 243 -15.22 7.52 -17.39
N ASN A 244 -15.57 7.51 -16.10
CA ASN A 244 -16.24 8.64 -15.44
C ASN A 244 -15.25 9.59 -14.74
N TYR A 245 -13.96 9.32 -14.86
CA TYR A 245 -12.88 10.11 -14.28
C TYR A 245 -11.93 10.59 -15.37
N VAL A 246 -11.53 11.86 -15.29
CA VAL A 246 -10.44 12.42 -16.10
C VAL A 246 -9.41 12.97 -15.16
N HIS A 247 -8.17 12.50 -15.30
CA HIS A 247 -7.09 12.96 -14.44
C HIS A 247 -6.74 14.42 -14.77
N PRO A 248 -6.68 15.33 -13.77
CA PRO A 248 -6.52 16.76 -14.02
C PRO A 248 -5.20 17.13 -14.67
N LEU A 249 -4.13 16.38 -14.45
CA LEU A 249 -2.80 16.65 -15.01
C LEU A 249 -2.52 15.87 -16.30
N TYR A 250 -2.96 14.62 -16.39
CA TYR A 250 -2.63 13.74 -17.51
C TYR A 250 -3.72 13.67 -18.58
N GLY A 251 -4.96 14.13 -18.29
CA GLY A 251 -6.08 14.09 -19.21
C GLY A 251 -6.58 12.69 -19.55
N ASP A 252 -6.07 11.65 -18.89
CA ASP A 252 -6.45 10.26 -19.07
C ASP A 252 -7.48 9.79 -18.03
N HIS A 253 -7.94 8.56 -18.16
CA HIS A 253 -8.95 7.96 -17.29
C HIS A 253 -8.38 7.10 -16.15
N PHE A 254 -7.09 7.24 -15.82
CA PHE A 254 -6.46 6.47 -14.76
C PHE A 254 -6.35 7.28 -13.47
N ARG A 255 -6.75 6.65 -12.37
CA ARG A 255 -6.52 7.19 -11.03
C ARG A 255 -5.13 6.81 -10.56
N ARG A 256 -4.44 7.75 -9.93
CA ARG A 256 -3.07 7.58 -9.45
C ARG A 256 -2.98 7.84 -7.96
N ILE A 257 -2.03 7.18 -7.34
CA ILE A 257 -1.57 7.48 -5.99
C ILE A 257 -0.06 7.58 -6.00
N THR A 258 0.46 8.61 -5.36
CA THR A 258 1.89 8.80 -5.14
C THR A 258 2.18 8.74 -3.65
N LEU A 259 3.14 7.91 -3.26
CA LEU A 259 3.70 7.87 -1.92
C LEU A 259 5.14 8.33 -1.99
N THR A 260 5.54 9.13 -1.00
CA THR A 260 6.93 9.60 -0.85
C THR A 260 7.37 9.34 0.58
N SER A 261 8.53 8.72 0.73
CA SER A 261 9.13 8.41 2.03
C SER A 261 10.59 8.79 2.05
N SER A 262 11.01 9.44 3.13
CA SER A 262 12.42 9.73 3.41
C SER A 262 12.96 8.68 4.36
N ILE A 263 14.05 8.04 3.97
CA ILE A 263 14.63 6.88 4.64
C ILE A 263 16.04 7.26 5.09
N LYS A 264 16.31 7.11 6.38
CA LYS A 264 17.67 7.24 6.94
C LYS A 264 18.21 5.82 7.14
N PRO A 265 19.22 5.39 6.36
CA PRO A 265 19.91 4.13 6.60
C PRO A 265 20.58 4.14 7.96
N ARG A 266 20.51 3.04 8.72
CA ARG A 266 20.99 3.04 10.11
C ARG A 266 22.49 2.82 10.24
N ASN A 267 23.10 2.20 9.23
CA ASN A 267 24.48 1.68 9.33
C ASN A 267 25.47 2.44 8.44
N MET A 268 25.15 3.65 8.07
CA MET A 268 25.97 4.53 7.23
C MET A 268 26.89 5.46 8.02
N GLY A 269 27.31 5.05 9.23
CA GLY A 269 28.22 5.81 10.09
C GLY A 269 27.60 7.16 10.53
N LEU A 270 27.10 7.22 11.75
CA LEU A 270 26.96 8.43 12.55
C LEU A 270 28.11 8.48 13.53
#